data_c034187da4ab5f958799d5be13a668ac
#
_entry.id   c034187da4ab5f958799d5be13a668ac
#
_cell.length_a   1.000
_cell.length_b   1.000
_cell.length_c   1.000
_cell.angle_alpha   90.00
_cell.angle_beta   90.00
_cell.angle_gamma   90.00
#
_symmetry.space_group_name_H-M   'P 1'
#
loop_
_entity.id
_entity.type
_entity.pdbx_description
1 polymer ?
#
loop_
_entity_poly.entity_id
_entity_poly.type
_entity_poly.pdbx_seq_one_letter_code
_entity_poly.pdbx_strand_id
1 'polypeptide(L)'
;MCLTKIVGVVTGTLAIAACAGKPAALDLSTSANPQCKANAGVSLMDSTLTIGAGSKPTPGYNVQLEEQIDDDGHIKLTYDVSSPRAGVILPQMITTPCLYVTLPDDWERLSVMNKESGQSWVFDRP
;
A
#
# COMPACT_ATOMS: atom_id res chain seq x y z
N MET A 1 -2.75 6.65 -18.09
CA MET A 1 -3.53 6.95 -19.29
C MET A 1 -2.74 7.85 -20.20
N CYS A 2 -2.45 7.36 -21.37
CA CYS A 2 -1.63 8.11 -22.31
C CYS A 2 -2.49 8.96 -23.22
N LEU A 3 -2.38 10.26 -23.07
CA LEU A 3 -3.02 11.19 -23.99
C LEU A 3 -1.99 11.70 -24.98
N THR A 4 -2.02 11.16 -26.18
CA THR A 4 -1.21 11.68 -27.27
C THR A 4 -2.05 12.70 -28.03
N LYS A 5 -1.79 13.95 -27.78
CA LYS A 5 -2.34 15.00 -28.62
C LYS A 5 -1.36 15.27 -29.73
N ILE A 6 -1.65 14.76 -30.89
CA ILE A 6 -0.91 15.13 -32.10
C ILE A 6 -1.51 16.42 -32.58
N VAL A 7 -0.86 17.52 -32.32
CA VAL A 7 -1.15 18.76 -33.00
C VAL A 7 -0.37 18.72 -34.29
N GLY A 8 -1.08 18.70 -35.40
CA GLY A 8 -0.47 18.70 -36.70
C GLY A 8 0.39 19.95 -36.87
N VAL A 9 1.67 19.76 -36.81
CA VAL A 9 2.62 20.84 -37.09
C VAL A 9 3.22 20.59 -38.44
N VAL A 10 3.09 21.57 -39.26
CA VAL A 10 3.47 21.57 -40.67
C VAL A 10 4.99 21.63 -40.88
N THR A 11 5.77 21.75 -39.86
CA THR A 11 7.23 21.83 -39.97
C THR A 11 7.90 20.74 -39.13
N GLY A 12 7.97 19.58 -39.67
CA GLY A 12 8.93 18.50 -39.41
C GLY A 12 9.46 18.25 -38.00
N THR A 13 8.90 18.81 -36.98
CA THR A 13 9.30 18.51 -35.60
C THR A 13 8.37 17.44 -35.06
N LEU A 14 8.88 16.22 -35.05
CA LEU A 14 8.18 15.10 -34.44
C LEU A 14 8.26 15.27 -32.94
N ALA A 15 7.21 15.78 -32.33
CA ALA A 15 7.07 15.69 -30.88
C ALA A 15 6.58 14.30 -30.53
N ILE A 16 7.48 13.42 -30.15
CA ILE A 16 7.10 12.10 -29.66
C ILE A 16 6.74 12.26 -28.20
N ALA A 17 5.45 12.33 -27.90
CA ALA A 17 4.99 12.14 -26.55
C ALA A 17 5.10 10.66 -26.22
N ALA A 18 6.16 10.25 -25.55
CA ALA A 18 6.29 8.90 -25.07
C ALA A 18 5.25 8.66 -24.00
N CYS A 19 4.34 7.74 -24.27
CA CYS A 19 3.43 7.21 -23.27
C CYS A 19 4.14 6.15 -22.43
N ALA A 20 5.04 6.55 -21.57
CA ALA A 20 5.47 5.65 -20.51
C ALA A 20 4.35 5.63 -19.47
N GLY A 21 3.87 4.44 -19.08
CA GLY A 21 2.94 4.30 -17.98
C GLY A 21 3.53 4.97 -16.74
N LYS A 22 3.06 6.15 -16.39
CA LYS A 22 3.51 6.81 -15.17
C LYS A 22 2.83 6.14 -13.99
N PRO A 23 3.59 5.79 -12.93
CA PRO A 23 2.98 5.36 -11.68
C PRO A 23 1.97 6.41 -11.22
N ALA A 24 0.76 5.97 -10.91
CA ALA A 24 -0.30 6.84 -10.42
C ALA A 24 -0.49 6.62 -8.93
N ALA A 25 -0.71 7.70 -8.19
CA ALA A 25 -1.06 7.60 -6.78
C ALA A 25 -2.44 6.95 -6.65
N LEU A 26 -2.56 6.02 -5.69
CA LEU A 26 -3.81 5.34 -5.36
C LEU A 26 -4.35 5.83 -4.03
N ASP A 27 -5.66 5.70 -3.88
CA ASP A 27 -6.35 5.90 -2.61
C ASP A 27 -7.26 4.68 -2.38
N LEU A 28 -6.66 3.60 -1.92
CA LEU A 28 -7.36 2.35 -1.68
C LEU A 28 -8.20 2.44 -0.41
N SER A 29 -9.32 1.72 -0.41
CA SER A 29 -10.16 1.59 0.77
C SER A 29 -9.43 0.78 1.85
N THR A 30 -9.33 1.34 3.05
CA THR A 30 -8.65 0.69 4.17
C THR A 30 -9.52 0.67 5.41
N SER A 31 -9.29 -0.32 6.27
CA SER A 31 -9.97 -0.46 7.54
C SER A 31 -8.97 -0.94 8.59
N ALA A 32 -8.87 -0.23 9.70
CA ALA A 32 -7.96 -0.58 10.78
C ALA A 32 -8.69 -1.42 11.84
N ASN A 33 -7.99 -2.42 12.37
CA ASN A 33 -8.48 -3.24 13.46
C ASN A 33 -7.40 -3.37 14.53
N PRO A 34 -7.62 -2.89 15.76
CA PRO A 34 -6.61 -2.96 16.82
C PRO A 34 -6.42 -4.36 17.40
N GLN A 35 -7.32 -5.30 17.12
CA GLN A 35 -7.30 -6.65 17.68
C GLN A 35 -7.72 -7.69 16.65
N CYS A 36 -6.98 -7.81 15.58
CA CYS A 36 -7.32 -8.77 14.53
C CYS A 36 -6.74 -10.16 14.74
N LYS A 37 -5.87 -10.32 15.75
CA LYS A 37 -5.19 -11.58 16.10
C LYS A 37 -4.32 -12.15 14.96
N ALA A 38 -3.92 -11.32 14.02
CA ALA A 38 -3.00 -11.73 12.97
C ALA A 38 -1.55 -11.65 13.44
N ASN A 39 -0.72 -12.54 12.92
CA ASN A 39 0.73 -12.48 13.13
C ASN A 39 1.32 -11.27 12.38
N ALA A 40 2.53 -10.89 12.77
CA ALA A 40 3.26 -9.89 12.01
C ALA A 40 3.48 -10.36 10.58
N GLY A 41 3.25 -9.47 9.61
CA GLY A 41 3.44 -9.78 8.20
C GLY A 41 2.23 -9.41 7.36
N VAL A 42 2.22 -9.94 6.15
CA VAL A 42 1.25 -9.60 5.13
C VAL A 42 0.62 -10.87 4.59
N SER A 43 -0.69 -10.87 4.45
CA SER A 43 -1.43 -11.95 3.83
C SER A 43 -2.48 -11.39 2.87
N LEU A 44 -2.78 -12.16 1.84
CA LEU A 44 -3.77 -11.79 0.84
C LEU A 44 -4.82 -12.89 0.73
N MET A 45 -6.08 -12.50 0.81
CA MET A 45 -7.21 -13.39 0.59
C MET A 45 -8.18 -12.71 -0.38
N ASP A 46 -8.38 -13.30 -1.55
CA ASP A 46 -9.15 -12.71 -2.65
C ASP A 46 -8.60 -11.32 -3.00
N SER A 47 -9.37 -10.27 -2.77
CA SER A 47 -8.93 -8.89 -3.02
C SER A 47 -8.68 -8.11 -1.74
N THR A 48 -8.59 -8.78 -0.61
CA THR A 48 -8.35 -8.14 0.69
C THR A 48 -6.95 -8.47 1.20
N LEU A 49 -6.14 -7.45 1.33
CA LEU A 49 -4.81 -7.54 1.92
C LEU A 49 -4.90 -7.26 3.41
N THR A 50 -4.29 -8.12 4.21
CA THR A 50 -4.17 -7.91 5.66
C THR A 50 -2.72 -7.66 6.02
N ILE A 51 -2.44 -6.51 6.62
CA ILE A 51 -1.12 -6.15 7.12
C ILE A 51 -1.17 -6.18 8.63
N GLY A 52 -0.44 -7.10 9.24
CA GLY A 52 -0.39 -7.25 10.69
C GLY A 52 0.90 -6.73 11.27
N ALA A 53 0.82 -6.01 12.38
CA ALA A 53 1.99 -5.53 13.13
C ALA A 53 2.51 -6.56 14.13
N GLY A 54 1.75 -7.65 14.35
CA GLY A 54 2.06 -8.61 15.41
C GLY A 54 1.64 -8.09 16.78
N SER A 55 2.09 -8.79 17.82
CA SER A 55 1.77 -8.41 19.21
C SER A 55 2.51 -7.16 19.63
N LYS A 56 1.77 -6.22 20.19
CA LYS A 56 2.29 -4.98 20.76
C LYS A 56 1.93 -4.89 22.25
N PRO A 57 2.79 -4.30 23.09
CA PRO A 57 2.59 -4.34 24.53
C PRO A 57 1.49 -3.42 25.05
N THR A 58 1.06 -2.44 24.25
CA THR A 58 0.04 -1.47 24.63
C THR A 58 -0.84 -1.10 23.46
N PRO A 59 -2.01 -0.50 23.67
CA PRO A 59 -2.75 0.18 22.60
C PRO A 59 -1.96 1.35 22.01
N GLY A 60 -2.45 1.90 20.92
CA GLY A 60 -1.88 3.09 20.27
C GLY A 60 -0.92 2.82 19.13
N TYR A 61 -0.59 1.55 18.87
CA TYR A 61 0.14 1.17 17.67
C TYR A 61 -0.84 1.04 16.51
N ASN A 62 -0.45 1.55 15.35
CA ASN A 62 -1.28 1.52 14.15
C ASN A 62 -0.45 1.17 12.93
N VAL A 63 -1.04 0.39 12.02
CA VAL A 63 -0.47 0.14 10.70
C VAL A 63 -0.99 1.22 9.75
N GLN A 64 -0.09 1.87 9.04
CA GLN A 64 -0.41 2.96 8.12
C GLN A 64 0.21 2.69 6.75
N LEU A 65 -0.53 2.99 5.69
CA LEU A 65 0.04 3.04 4.35
C LEU A 65 0.72 4.39 4.15
N GLU A 66 2.03 4.35 3.90
CA GLU A 66 2.82 5.54 3.62
C GLU A 66 2.81 5.88 2.13
N GLU A 67 2.73 4.85 1.28
CA GLU A 67 2.77 5.02 -0.16
C GLU A 67 1.89 3.99 -0.84
N GLN A 68 1.13 4.44 -1.82
CA GLN A 68 0.23 3.63 -2.63
C GLN A 68 0.41 4.03 -4.09
N ILE A 69 0.91 3.12 -4.90
CA ILE A 69 1.21 3.40 -6.31
C ILE A 69 0.63 2.30 -7.17
N ASP A 70 0.01 2.67 -8.28
CA ASP A 70 -0.38 1.77 -9.36
C ASP A 70 0.53 2.02 -10.55
N ASP A 71 1.36 1.05 -10.86
CA ASP A 71 2.26 1.07 -12.00
C ASP A 71 1.79 0.01 -13.02
N ASP A 72 0.80 0.39 -13.81
CA ASP A 72 0.23 -0.43 -14.90
C ASP A 72 -0.22 -1.83 -14.41
N GLY A 73 -1.04 -1.85 -13.36
CA GLY A 73 -1.55 -3.09 -12.75
C GLY A 73 -0.66 -3.66 -11.66
N HIS A 74 0.56 -3.16 -11.51
CA HIS A 74 1.44 -3.49 -10.41
C HIS A 74 1.21 -2.52 -9.25
N ILE A 75 0.47 -2.97 -8.26
CA ILE A 75 0.19 -2.18 -7.06
C ILE A 75 1.40 -2.26 -6.13
N LYS A 76 1.93 -1.12 -5.76
CA LYS A 76 3.07 -1.02 -4.83
C LYS A 76 2.63 -0.29 -3.58
N LEU A 77 2.70 -0.96 -2.46
CA LEU A 77 2.31 -0.41 -1.17
C LEU A 77 3.51 -0.41 -0.23
N THR A 78 3.69 0.68 0.47
CA THR A 78 4.67 0.79 1.55
C THR A 78 3.92 1.11 2.82
N TYR A 79 4.15 0.32 3.87
CA TYR A 79 3.50 0.54 5.15
C TYR A 79 4.52 0.77 6.26
N ASP A 80 4.04 1.41 7.29
CA ASP A 80 4.80 1.61 8.52
C ASP A 80 3.89 1.34 9.72
N VAL A 81 4.50 1.02 10.84
CA VAL A 81 3.78 0.85 12.11
C VAL A 81 4.13 2.02 13.00
N SER A 82 3.13 2.86 13.28
CA SER A 82 3.32 3.99 14.18
C SER A 82 3.19 3.56 15.63
N SER A 83 4.05 4.13 16.48
CA SER A 83 4.05 3.92 17.93
C SER A 83 3.14 4.94 18.62
N PRO A 84 2.68 4.67 19.86
CA PRO A 84 1.98 5.67 20.65
C PRO A 84 2.85 6.89 20.87
N ARG A 85 2.20 8.04 21.10
CA ARG A 85 2.88 9.28 21.42
C ARG A 85 3.68 9.12 22.73
N ALA A 86 4.92 9.62 22.73
CA ALA A 86 5.75 9.60 23.92
C ALA A 86 5.10 10.41 25.07
N GLY A 87 5.21 9.89 26.30
CA GLY A 87 4.67 10.54 27.50
C GLY A 87 3.21 10.26 27.78
N VAL A 88 2.51 9.52 26.92
CA VAL A 88 1.13 9.09 27.16
C VAL A 88 1.13 7.86 28.05
N ILE A 89 0.31 7.87 29.10
CA ILE A 89 0.11 6.71 29.95
C ILE A 89 -0.94 5.81 29.30
N LEU A 90 -0.52 4.58 28.98
CA LEU A 90 -1.38 3.60 28.33
C LEU A 90 -1.54 2.36 29.21
N PRO A 91 -2.69 1.68 29.15
CA PRO A 91 -2.87 0.42 29.85
C PRO A 91 -1.90 -0.63 29.33
N GLN A 92 -1.47 -1.53 30.22
CA GLN A 92 -0.63 -2.68 29.85
C GLN A 92 -1.53 -3.78 29.26
N MET A 93 -1.88 -3.62 28.02
CA MET A 93 -2.75 -4.56 27.31
C MET A 93 -2.15 -4.88 25.95
N ILE A 94 -1.87 -6.16 25.73
CA ILE A 94 -1.33 -6.62 24.44
C ILE A 94 -2.38 -6.41 23.35
N THR A 95 -1.96 -5.78 22.26
CA THR A 95 -2.79 -5.57 21.08
C THR A 95 -2.16 -6.21 19.85
N THR A 96 -2.97 -6.47 18.84
CA THR A 96 -2.52 -7.03 17.55
C THR A 96 -3.10 -6.18 16.42
N PRO A 97 -2.56 -4.97 16.22
CA PRO A 97 -3.13 -4.06 15.23
C PRO A 97 -2.89 -4.56 13.81
N CYS A 98 -3.91 -4.39 12.98
CA CYS A 98 -3.85 -4.73 11.55
C CYS A 98 -4.50 -3.63 10.72
N LEU A 99 -4.17 -3.67 9.44
CA LEU A 99 -4.83 -2.86 8.42
C LEU A 99 -5.33 -3.79 7.33
N TYR A 100 -6.61 -3.66 6.98
CA TYR A 100 -7.19 -4.32 5.83
C TYR A 100 -7.21 -3.35 4.67
N VAL A 101 -6.72 -3.80 3.52
CA VAL A 101 -6.67 -3.00 2.30
C VAL A 101 -7.45 -3.72 1.21
N THR A 102 -8.41 -3.05 0.61
CA THR A 102 -9.17 -3.60 -0.50
C THR A 102 -8.48 -3.21 -1.81
N LEU A 103 -8.09 -4.22 -2.59
CA LEU A 103 -7.44 -4.02 -3.88
C LEU A 103 -8.46 -3.72 -4.97
N PRO A 104 -8.07 -2.96 -6.02
CA PRO A 104 -8.93 -2.76 -7.17
C PRO A 104 -9.12 -4.07 -7.95
N ASP A 105 -10.23 -4.18 -8.69
CA ASP A 105 -10.59 -5.41 -9.40
C ASP A 105 -9.60 -5.80 -10.50
N ASP A 106 -8.84 -4.85 -11.00
CA ASP A 106 -7.93 -5.01 -12.14
C ASP A 106 -6.45 -5.13 -11.75
N TRP A 107 -6.17 -5.37 -10.46
CA TRP A 107 -4.79 -5.55 -10.03
C TRP A 107 -4.18 -6.84 -10.65
N GLU A 108 -2.92 -6.78 -11.03
CA GLU A 108 -2.20 -7.93 -11.62
C GLU A 108 -1.11 -8.46 -10.70
N ARG A 109 -0.33 -7.56 -10.11
CA ARG A 109 0.72 -7.88 -9.16
C ARG A 109 0.68 -6.91 -7.99
N LEU A 110 0.96 -7.42 -6.82
CA LEU A 110 0.99 -6.63 -5.59
C LEU A 110 2.35 -6.79 -4.92
N SER A 111 3.00 -5.68 -4.66
CA SER A 111 4.21 -5.64 -3.84
C SER A 111 3.92 -4.82 -2.58
N VAL A 112 4.26 -5.38 -1.44
CA VAL A 112 4.08 -4.72 -0.14
C VAL A 112 5.43 -4.68 0.56
N MET A 113 5.80 -3.52 1.06
CA MET A 113 7.08 -3.35 1.75
C MET A 113 6.88 -2.69 3.10
N ASN A 114 7.54 -3.24 4.11
CA ASN A 114 7.65 -2.60 5.42
C ASN A 114 8.74 -1.53 5.35
N LYS A 115 8.37 -0.28 5.57
CA LYS A 115 9.27 0.86 5.48
C LYS A 115 10.44 0.77 6.46
N GLU A 116 10.19 0.28 7.67
CA GLU A 116 11.20 0.22 8.73
C GLU A 116 12.21 -0.91 8.49
N SER A 117 11.72 -2.13 8.23
CA SER A 117 12.58 -3.32 8.10
C SER A 117 13.08 -3.55 6.67
N GLY A 118 12.41 -2.97 5.67
CA GLY A 118 12.70 -3.25 4.27
C GLY A 118 12.19 -4.61 3.78
N GLN A 119 11.54 -5.37 4.65
CA GLN A 119 10.95 -6.65 4.26
C GLN A 119 9.84 -6.42 3.25
N SER A 120 9.78 -7.27 2.21
CA SER A 120 8.78 -7.13 1.17
C SER A 120 8.10 -8.46 0.86
N TRP A 121 6.88 -8.36 0.36
CA TRP A 121 6.07 -9.48 -0.08
C TRP A 121 5.56 -9.18 -1.47
N VAL A 122 5.53 -10.20 -2.32
CA VAL A 122 5.01 -10.08 -3.68
C VAL A 122 3.93 -11.12 -3.90
N PHE A 123 2.81 -10.69 -4.43
CA PHE A 123 1.69 -11.54 -4.78
C PHE A 123 1.34 -11.33 -6.24
N ASP A 124 1.18 -12.42 -6.96
CA ASP A 124 0.65 -12.40 -8.32
C ASP A 124 -0.81 -12.83 -8.29
N ARG A 125 -1.61 -12.19 -9.13
CA ARG A 125 -3.01 -12.57 -9.29
C ARG A 125 -3.11 -13.96 -9.89
N PRO A 126 -3.88 -14.86 -9.28
CA PRO A 126 -4.08 -16.21 -9.84
C PRO A 126 -4.84 -16.22 -11.16
#